data_ca4cd0c108792663b87b8c7b10dae9c8
#
_entry.id   ca4cd0c108792663b87b8c7b10dae9c8
#
_cell.length_a   1.000
_cell.length_b   1.000
_cell.length_c   1.000
_cell.angle_alpha   90.00
_cell.angle_beta   90.00
_cell.angle_gamma   90.00
#
_symmetry.space_group_name_H-M   'P 1'
#
loop_
_entity.id
_entity.type
_entity.pdbx_description
1 polymer ?
#
loop_
_entity_poly.entity_id
_entity_poly.type
_entity_poly.pdbx_seq_one_letter_code
_entity_poly.pdbx_strand_id
1 'polypeptide(L)'
;MEEISSKTLEKASVTKAYLEQKYAIMKKEREESRMRRNILEQKMQSLKLGEPAKESYRAELRNQELNHMRQQRKRLTIQDFQSLAVVGRGAFGEVRLVRKKDSGEVFALKSMLKSSMVMKNQVGHVRAERDILAMADNECQWLVTLQYSFQDTSRLYMVMEYLPGGDLMGLLIKEDKLSEVTTRFYAAEMVMAIESVHELGYIHRDIKPDNVLLDAFGHIKLTDLGLCKKMDMAQQEMLPITNHTMSEAAQGQPVTERSRPYCRNRQVAFSTVGTPDYIAPEVLLQQGYGQECDWWSMGVILYECLVGYPPFNADDPMSTCRKIVNWKQTLVFPTETIQSLSPHCVDFIRRLICNADQRLDLARIKAHPWFHGIEWRTLRTQPSPHIPSRGGAEFHDMLQKLQHLDPSDAQYQALVKQITANFDEFPDQGLGSGHLDEGGDGGSSAGHGKGLANPGGEGEYNKFIGYTYRRKPKVRVALDDAFQDGGGRR
;
A
#
# COMPACT_ATOMS: atom_id res chain seq x y z
N MET A 1 28.13 15.35 -40.08
CA MET A 1 27.11 15.44 -39.01
C MET A 1 27.39 14.30 -38.05
N GLU A 2 27.80 14.64 -36.82
CA GLU A 2 28.03 13.64 -35.79
C GLU A 2 26.72 12.91 -35.47
N GLU A 3 26.70 11.58 -35.54
CA GLU A 3 25.54 10.79 -35.14
C GLU A 3 25.28 10.97 -33.64
N ILE A 4 24.10 11.48 -33.31
CA ILE A 4 23.68 11.67 -31.93
C ILE A 4 23.58 10.30 -31.26
N SER A 5 24.32 10.11 -30.18
CA SER A 5 24.35 8.85 -29.42
C SER A 5 22.93 8.44 -28.98
N SER A 6 22.60 7.15 -29.07
CA SER A 6 21.33 6.56 -28.60
C SER A 6 20.99 6.97 -27.16
N LYS A 7 21.99 7.05 -26.27
CA LYS A 7 21.83 7.54 -24.89
C LYS A 7 21.39 9.01 -24.81
N THR A 8 21.86 9.86 -25.75
CA THR A 8 21.46 11.28 -25.80
C THR A 8 20.01 11.42 -26.26
N LEU A 9 19.59 10.63 -27.24
CA LEU A 9 18.19 10.58 -27.70
C LEU A 9 17.24 10.09 -26.60
N GLU A 10 17.63 9.07 -25.86
CA GLU A 10 16.85 8.55 -24.72
C GLU A 10 16.71 9.62 -23.61
N LYS A 11 17.81 10.27 -23.22
CA LYS A 11 17.80 11.38 -22.25
C LYS A 11 16.90 12.53 -22.71
N ALA A 12 16.97 12.91 -23.97
CA ALA A 12 16.13 13.96 -24.53
C ALA A 12 14.64 13.60 -24.52
N SER A 13 14.30 12.36 -24.89
CA SER A 13 12.92 11.83 -24.86
C SER A 13 12.35 11.83 -23.45
N VAL A 14 13.09 11.30 -22.46
CA VAL A 14 12.66 11.27 -21.05
C VAL A 14 12.50 12.69 -20.49
N THR A 15 13.44 13.60 -20.82
CA THR A 15 13.36 14.99 -20.37
C THR A 15 12.16 15.71 -21.00
N LYS A 16 11.89 15.46 -22.28
CA LYS A 16 10.71 16.01 -22.99
C LYS A 16 9.42 15.55 -22.30
N ALA A 17 9.27 14.25 -22.09
CA ALA A 17 8.09 13.69 -21.42
C ALA A 17 7.90 14.28 -20.02
N TYR A 18 8.97 14.43 -19.24
CA TYR A 18 8.94 15.08 -17.93
C TYR A 18 8.48 16.54 -18.00
N LEU A 19 8.98 17.32 -18.97
CA LEU A 19 8.57 18.70 -19.13
C LEU A 19 7.11 18.81 -19.54
N GLU A 20 6.64 17.96 -20.47
CA GLU A 20 5.25 17.91 -20.91
C GLU A 20 4.32 17.59 -19.72
N GLN A 21 4.65 16.58 -18.91
CA GLN A 21 3.93 16.25 -17.70
C GLN A 21 3.89 17.42 -16.70
N LYS A 22 5.03 18.09 -16.49
CA LYS A 22 5.13 19.24 -15.59
C LYS A 22 4.26 20.41 -16.06
N TYR A 23 4.24 20.69 -17.36
CA TYR A 23 3.37 21.73 -17.94
C TYR A 23 1.89 21.37 -17.81
N ALA A 24 1.52 20.11 -18.03
CA ALA A 24 0.14 19.64 -17.84
C ALA A 24 -0.31 19.84 -16.39
N ILE A 25 0.53 19.48 -15.40
CA ILE A 25 0.26 19.70 -13.98
C ILE A 25 0.10 21.20 -13.68
N MET A 26 0.99 22.05 -14.17
CA MET A 26 0.89 23.51 -13.98
C MET A 26 -0.37 24.12 -14.60
N LYS A 27 -0.80 23.60 -15.76
CA LYS A 27 -2.05 24.03 -16.41
C LYS A 27 -3.25 23.65 -15.55
N LYS A 28 -3.32 22.40 -15.08
CA LYS A 28 -4.36 21.91 -14.20
C LYS A 28 -4.43 22.75 -12.89
N GLU A 29 -3.29 23.07 -12.29
CA GLU A 29 -3.22 23.91 -11.09
C GLU A 29 -3.80 25.31 -11.29
N ARG A 30 -3.52 25.92 -12.46
CA ARG A 30 -4.10 27.22 -12.80
C ARG A 30 -5.61 27.16 -12.97
N GLU A 31 -6.11 26.10 -13.57
CA GLU A 31 -7.54 25.86 -13.75
C GLU A 31 -8.23 25.65 -12.39
N GLU A 32 -7.67 24.83 -11.52
CA GLU A 32 -8.15 24.60 -10.16
C GLU A 32 -8.16 25.89 -9.30
N SER A 33 -7.10 26.71 -9.39
CA SER A 33 -7.05 28.02 -8.71
C SER A 33 -8.14 28.97 -9.20
N ARG A 34 -8.43 28.99 -10.52
CA ARG A 34 -9.54 29.76 -11.08
C ARG A 34 -10.88 29.27 -10.57
N MET A 35 -11.08 27.94 -10.53
CA MET A 35 -12.31 27.34 -10.02
C MET A 35 -12.54 27.71 -8.54
N ARG A 36 -11.52 27.58 -7.68
CA ARG A 36 -11.62 27.99 -6.27
C ARG A 36 -12.03 29.45 -6.09
N ARG A 37 -11.44 30.37 -6.86
CA ARG A 37 -11.83 31.79 -6.86
C ARG A 37 -13.26 32.00 -7.27
N ASN A 38 -13.71 31.35 -8.34
CA ASN A 38 -15.10 31.45 -8.80
C ASN A 38 -16.08 30.91 -7.75
N ILE A 39 -15.77 29.78 -7.12
CA ILE A 39 -16.58 29.21 -6.05
C ILE A 39 -16.66 30.19 -4.86
N LEU A 40 -15.52 30.77 -4.44
CA LEU A 40 -15.48 31.76 -3.38
C LEU A 40 -16.37 32.99 -3.72
N GLU A 41 -16.25 33.54 -4.94
CA GLU A 41 -17.07 34.69 -5.37
C GLU A 41 -18.57 34.38 -5.34
N GLN A 42 -18.96 33.20 -5.88
CA GLN A 42 -20.37 32.76 -5.85
C GLN A 42 -20.90 32.61 -4.41
N LYS A 43 -20.11 32.00 -3.51
CA LYS A 43 -20.48 31.88 -2.11
C LYS A 43 -20.61 33.24 -1.41
N MET A 44 -19.69 34.16 -1.64
CA MET A 44 -19.76 35.51 -1.07
C MET A 44 -20.95 36.30 -1.57
N GLN A 45 -21.34 36.10 -2.84
CA GLN A 45 -22.56 36.69 -3.42
C GLN A 45 -23.82 36.11 -2.79
N SER A 46 -23.92 34.80 -2.65
CA SER A 46 -25.09 34.14 -2.04
C SER A 46 -25.31 34.59 -0.58
N LEU A 47 -24.21 34.80 0.17
CA LEU A 47 -24.27 35.29 1.54
C LEU A 47 -24.42 36.79 1.66
N LYS A 48 -24.51 37.55 0.54
CA LYS A 48 -24.64 39.02 0.50
C LYS A 48 -23.65 39.75 1.39
N LEU A 49 -22.39 39.28 1.44
CA LEU A 49 -21.34 39.87 2.28
C LEU A 49 -21.00 41.30 1.82
N GLY A 50 -20.65 42.19 2.77
CA GLY A 50 -20.11 43.51 2.50
C GLY A 50 -18.69 43.46 1.88
N GLU A 51 -18.31 44.49 1.13
CA GLU A 51 -16.98 44.52 0.45
C GLU A 51 -15.78 44.33 1.38
N PRO A 52 -15.72 44.86 2.63
CA PRO A 52 -14.60 44.62 3.54
C PRO A 52 -14.43 43.14 3.88
N ALA A 53 -15.55 42.42 4.09
CA ALA A 53 -15.53 40.99 4.39
C ALA A 53 -15.09 40.18 3.15
N LYS A 54 -15.60 40.54 1.96
CA LYS A 54 -15.20 39.87 0.72
C LYS A 54 -13.68 40.00 0.47
N GLU A 55 -13.12 41.20 0.68
CA GLU A 55 -11.67 41.39 0.48
C GLU A 55 -10.83 40.61 1.49
N SER A 56 -11.31 40.45 2.74
CA SER A 56 -10.66 39.59 3.75
C SER A 56 -10.59 38.13 3.27
N TYR A 57 -11.68 37.55 2.78
CA TYR A 57 -11.70 36.17 2.25
C TYR A 57 -10.87 36.00 0.98
N ARG A 58 -10.86 37.01 0.07
CA ARG A 58 -9.96 37.01 -1.09
C ARG A 58 -8.49 37.02 -0.69
N ALA A 59 -8.14 37.83 0.31
CA ALA A 59 -6.78 37.91 0.84
C ALA A 59 -6.36 36.60 1.50
N GLU A 60 -7.24 35.97 2.26
CA GLU A 60 -7.00 34.67 2.89
C GLU A 60 -6.75 33.57 1.85
N LEU A 61 -7.61 33.45 0.82
CA LEU A 61 -7.39 32.47 -0.26
C LEU A 61 -6.07 32.73 -0.99
N ARG A 62 -5.74 34.00 -1.29
CA ARG A 62 -4.43 34.36 -1.90
C ARG A 62 -3.25 33.94 -1.03
N ASN A 63 -3.32 34.17 0.28
CA ASN A 63 -2.26 33.78 1.20
C ASN A 63 -2.10 32.26 1.28
N GLN A 64 -3.20 31.50 1.33
CA GLN A 64 -3.18 30.04 1.31
C GLN A 64 -2.55 29.52 0.00
N GLU A 65 -2.94 30.06 -1.17
CA GLU A 65 -2.37 29.67 -2.47
C GLU A 65 -0.87 30.03 -2.58
N LEU A 66 -0.46 31.19 -2.06
CA LEU A 66 0.95 31.60 -2.02
C LEU A 66 1.79 30.69 -1.11
N ASN A 67 1.30 30.38 0.06
CA ASN A 67 1.97 29.48 0.99
C ASN A 67 2.09 28.08 0.41
N HIS A 68 1.03 27.59 -0.25
CA HIS A 68 1.05 26.33 -0.97
C HIS A 68 2.15 26.31 -2.03
N MET A 69 2.22 27.36 -2.90
CA MET A 69 3.26 27.46 -3.92
C MET A 69 4.67 27.55 -3.33
N ARG A 70 4.87 28.25 -2.20
CA ARG A 70 6.17 28.33 -1.51
C ARG A 70 6.59 26.95 -0.97
N GLN A 71 5.66 26.25 -0.33
CA GLN A 71 5.93 24.92 0.17
C GLN A 71 6.26 23.92 -0.95
N GLN A 72 5.59 24.00 -2.09
CA GLN A 72 5.88 23.16 -3.26
C GLN A 72 7.30 23.36 -3.83
N ARG A 73 7.88 24.54 -3.69
CA ARG A 73 9.25 24.85 -4.14
C ARG A 73 10.33 24.32 -3.20
N LYS A 74 10.01 24.08 -1.91
CA LYS A 74 10.99 23.56 -0.95
C LYS A 74 11.32 22.11 -1.33
N ARG A 75 12.59 21.84 -1.69
CA ARG A 75 13.06 20.50 -1.98
C ARG A 75 13.14 19.72 -0.68
N LEU A 76 12.43 18.60 -0.62
CA LEU A 76 12.50 17.69 0.51
C LEU A 76 13.71 16.75 0.37
N THR A 77 14.36 16.49 1.48
CA THR A 77 15.48 15.58 1.62
C THR A 77 15.27 14.66 2.80
N ILE A 78 16.05 13.60 2.91
CA ILE A 78 15.98 12.68 4.06
C ILE A 78 16.31 13.38 5.38
N GLN A 79 17.10 14.47 5.34
CA GLN A 79 17.48 15.26 6.50
C GLN A 79 16.30 16.06 7.11
N ASP A 80 15.21 16.28 6.37
CA ASP A 80 13.99 16.92 6.88
C ASP A 80 13.20 15.97 7.82
N PHE A 81 13.60 14.70 7.88
CA PHE A 81 12.96 13.66 8.69
C PHE A 81 13.91 13.14 9.78
N GLN A 82 13.35 12.89 10.95
CA GLN A 82 14.01 12.19 12.06
C GLN A 82 13.51 10.75 12.08
N SER A 83 14.42 9.77 12.04
CA SER A 83 14.07 8.36 12.21
C SER A 83 13.71 8.08 13.67
N LEU A 84 12.62 7.34 13.89
CA LEU A 84 12.15 6.93 15.21
C LEU A 84 12.39 5.43 15.44
N ALA A 85 11.92 4.59 14.50
CA ALA A 85 12.06 3.13 14.58
C ALA A 85 12.00 2.51 13.17
N VAL A 86 12.53 1.32 13.02
CA VAL A 86 12.29 0.47 11.83
C VAL A 86 11.03 -0.34 12.12
N VAL A 87 10.03 -0.27 11.23
CA VAL A 87 8.74 -0.97 11.36
C VAL A 87 8.55 -2.05 10.32
N GLY A 88 9.47 -2.20 9.35
CA GLY A 88 9.43 -3.26 8.37
C GLY A 88 10.71 -3.34 7.55
N ARG A 89 11.09 -4.54 7.14
CA ARG A 89 12.17 -4.81 6.19
C ARG A 89 11.68 -5.72 5.09
N GLY A 90 12.02 -5.39 3.85
CA GLY A 90 11.66 -6.18 2.69
C GLY A 90 12.86 -6.37 1.75
N ALA A 91 12.66 -7.18 0.70
CA ALA A 91 13.69 -7.52 -0.28
C ALA A 91 14.30 -6.31 -1.02
N PHE A 92 13.68 -5.15 -0.96
CA PHE A 92 14.06 -3.95 -1.71
C PHE A 92 14.45 -2.76 -0.85
N GLY A 93 14.26 -2.86 0.47
CA GLY A 93 14.54 -1.77 1.40
C GLY A 93 13.87 -1.93 2.75
N GLU A 94 13.71 -0.82 3.44
CA GLU A 94 13.13 -0.78 4.78
C GLU A 94 12.03 0.27 4.89
N VAL A 95 11.10 0.05 5.80
CA VAL A 95 10.07 1.01 6.21
C VAL A 95 10.41 1.50 7.62
N ARG A 96 10.46 2.81 7.79
CA ARG A 96 10.74 3.46 9.07
C ARG A 96 9.60 4.33 9.51
N LEU A 97 9.31 4.34 10.79
CA LEU A 97 8.58 5.40 11.43
C LEU A 97 9.48 6.63 11.50
N VAL A 98 9.01 7.76 10.98
CA VAL A 98 9.79 9.00 10.94
C VAL A 98 8.94 10.18 11.42
N ARG A 99 9.58 11.19 12.02
CA ARG A 99 8.97 12.46 12.36
C ARG A 99 9.52 13.55 11.45
N LYS A 100 8.64 14.32 10.84
CA LYS A 100 9.03 15.47 10.01
C LYS A 100 9.41 16.63 10.93
N LYS A 101 10.63 17.17 10.80
CA LYS A 101 11.23 18.10 11.75
C LYS A 101 10.53 19.46 11.83
N ASP A 102 9.95 19.93 10.72
CA ASP A 102 9.28 21.26 10.68
C ASP A 102 7.84 21.23 11.17
N SER A 103 7.11 20.11 11.01
CA SER A 103 5.70 20.00 11.41
C SER A 103 5.48 19.12 12.64
N GLY A 104 6.47 18.31 13.03
CA GLY A 104 6.31 17.31 14.10
C GLY A 104 5.45 16.10 13.73
N GLU A 105 4.87 16.08 12.54
CA GLU A 105 4.01 14.98 12.06
C GLU A 105 4.80 13.69 11.86
N VAL A 106 4.15 12.57 12.14
CA VAL A 106 4.73 11.23 12.05
C VAL A 106 4.24 10.53 10.79
N PHE A 107 5.16 9.83 10.10
CA PHE A 107 4.93 9.16 8.83
C PHE A 107 5.63 7.80 8.78
N ALA A 108 5.16 6.92 7.89
CA ALA A 108 5.90 5.76 7.43
C ALA A 108 6.75 6.14 6.22
N LEU A 109 8.05 5.93 6.29
CA LEU A 109 9.01 6.22 5.21
C LEU A 109 9.57 4.91 4.66
N LYS A 110 9.17 4.55 3.43
CA LYS A 110 9.72 3.42 2.67
C LYS A 110 10.95 3.89 1.91
N SER A 111 12.12 3.29 2.21
CA SER A 111 13.42 3.62 1.61
C SER A 111 13.91 2.45 0.77
N MET A 112 14.25 2.68 -0.51
CA MET A 112 14.63 1.65 -1.47
C MET A 112 15.93 2.01 -2.17
N LEU A 113 16.83 1.02 -2.35
CA LEU A 113 18.09 1.20 -3.07
C LEU A 113 17.84 1.19 -4.58
N LYS A 114 18.30 2.24 -5.29
CA LYS A 114 18.20 2.35 -6.75
C LYS A 114 18.90 1.21 -7.48
N SER A 115 20.09 0.82 -7.02
CA SER A 115 20.86 -0.30 -7.58
C SER A 115 20.06 -1.62 -7.51
N SER A 116 19.46 -1.92 -6.37
CA SER A 116 18.62 -3.12 -6.21
C SER A 116 17.40 -3.08 -7.13
N MET A 117 16.74 -1.91 -7.29
CA MET A 117 15.62 -1.74 -8.19
C MET A 117 15.99 -2.00 -9.65
N VAL A 118 17.16 -1.51 -10.08
CA VAL A 118 17.65 -1.72 -11.45
C VAL A 118 18.05 -3.18 -11.66
N MET A 119 18.85 -3.77 -10.75
CA MET A 119 19.29 -5.16 -10.86
C MET A 119 18.14 -6.17 -10.90
N LYS A 120 17.09 -5.93 -10.09
CA LYS A 120 15.91 -6.81 -10.03
C LYS A 120 14.81 -6.41 -11.01
N ASN A 121 15.07 -5.49 -11.96
CA ASN A 121 14.11 -4.98 -12.95
C ASN A 121 12.81 -4.42 -12.33
N GLN A 122 12.89 -3.78 -11.15
CA GLN A 122 11.74 -3.28 -10.38
C GLN A 122 11.45 -1.79 -10.62
N VAL A 123 12.17 -1.12 -11.52
CA VAL A 123 12.02 0.33 -11.80
C VAL A 123 10.58 0.68 -12.19
N GLY A 124 9.97 -0.13 -13.06
CA GLY A 124 8.58 0.05 -13.49
C GLY A 124 7.59 -0.09 -12.33
N HIS A 125 7.79 -1.07 -11.47
CA HIS A 125 6.93 -1.37 -10.33
C HIS A 125 6.93 -0.23 -9.30
N VAL A 126 8.10 0.27 -8.91
CA VAL A 126 8.22 1.38 -7.96
C VAL A 126 7.62 2.68 -8.49
N ARG A 127 7.73 2.92 -9.81
CA ARG A 127 7.06 4.07 -10.44
C ARG A 127 5.55 3.90 -10.46
N ALA A 128 5.06 2.71 -10.81
CA ALA A 128 3.63 2.40 -10.82
C ALA A 128 3.04 2.58 -9.42
N GLU A 129 3.66 2.03 -8.37
CA GLU A 129 3.25 2.19 -6.98
C GLU A 129 3.11 3.68 -6.62
N ARG A 130 4.15 4.47 -6.88
CA ARG A 130 4.13 5.91 -6.62
C ARG A 130 3.03 6.62 -7.40
N ASP A 131 2.84 6.29 -8.68
CA ASP A 131 1.87 6.95 -9.55
C ASP A 131 0.43 6.63 -9.13
N ILE A 132 0.13 5.38 -8.79
CA ILE A 132 -1.18 4.95 -8.30
C ILE A 132 -1.51 5.64 -6.97
N LEU A 133 -0.58 5.62 -6.01
CA LEU A 133 -0.77 6.31 -4.73
C LEU A 133 -0.87 7.83 -4.88
N ALA A 134 -0.24 8.41 -5.89
CA ALA A 134 -0.36 9.84 -6.19
C ALA A 134 -1.68 10.18 -6.91
N MET A 135 -2.28 9.23 -7.63
CA MET A 135 -3.58 9.37 -8.31
C MET A 135 -4.74 9.21 -7.32
N ALA A 136 -4.58 8.36 -6.31
CA ALA A 136 -5.54 8.22 -5.23
C ALA A 136 -5.77 9.59 -4.59
N ASP A 137 -6.97 10.13 -4.75
CA ASP A 137 -7.28 11.49 -4.31
C ASP A 137 -7.41 11.56 -2.78
N ASN A 138 -7.70 12.77 -2.27
CA ASN A 138 -7.87 12.97 -0.82
C ASN A 138 -9.17 12.34 -0.28
N GLU A 139 -10.04 11.81 -1.12
CA GLU A 139 -11.32 11.21 -0.74
C GLU A 139 -11.24 9.69 -0.70
N CYS A 140 -10.21 9.11 -1.33
CA CYS A 140 -9.96 7.68 -1.23
C CYS A 140 -9.51 7.31 0.19
N GLN A 141 -10.41 6.70 0.95
CA GLN A 141 -10.19 6.32 2.35
C GLN A 141 -9.63 4.90 2.51
N TRP A 142 -9.56 4.14 1.42
CA TRP A 142 -9.27 2.70 1.42
C TRP A 142 -7.83 2.35 1.02
N LEU A 143 -7.09 3.32 0.50
CA LEU A 143 -5.69 3.16 0.13
C LEU A 143 -4.79 3.97 1.06
N VAL A 144 -3.58 3.47 1.29
CA VAL A 144 -2.57 4.20 2.05
C VAL A 144 -2.25 5.51 1.34
N THR A 145 -2.22 6.59 2.09
CA THR A 145 -2.03 7.92 1.54
C THR A 145 -0.55 8.25 1.35
N LEU A 146 -0.12 8.51 0.12
CA LEU A 146 1.21 9.03 -0.18
C LEU A 146 1.26 10.54 0.08
N GLN A 147 2.15 10.99 0.97
CA GLN A 147 2.35 12.40 1.29
C GLN A 147 3.48 13.02 0.45
N TYR A 148 4.62 12.32 0.36
CA TYR A 148 5.77 12.76 -0.41
C TYR A 148 6.45 11.59 -1.07
N SER A 149 7.07 11.81 -2.25
CA SER A 149 8.15 10.99 -2.72
C SER A 149 9.32 11.86 -3.19
N PHE A 150 10.52 11.43 -2.90
CA PHE A 150 11.76 12.11 -3.29
C PHE A 150 12.89 11.10 -3.45
N GLN A 151 14.05 11.56 -3.86
CA GLN A 151 15.20 10.71 -4.11
C GLN A 151 16.49 11.46 -3.83
N ASP A 152 17.51 10.73 -3.47
CA ASP A 152 18.91 11.19 -3.46
C ASP A 152 19.74 10.45 -4.53
N THR A 153 21.06 10.46 -4.40
CA THR A 153 21.96 9.78 -5.32
C THR A 153 21.79 8.28 -5.34
N SER A 154 21.48 7.63 -4.22
CA SER A 154 21.50 6.18 -4.03
C SER A 154 20.13 5.56 -3.77
N ARG A 155 19.16 6.33 -3.26
CA ARG A 155 17.88 5.83 -2.76
C ARG A 155 16.69 6.57 -3.32
N LEU A 156 15.56 5.87 -3.34
CA LEU A 156 14.19 6.37 -3.51
C LEU A 156 13.49 6.35 -2.16
N TYR A 157 12.65 7.34 -1.93
CA TYR A 157 11.88 7.48 -0.69
C TYR A 157 10.41 7.72 -1.02
N MET A 158 9.52 6.99 -0.34
CA MET A 158 8.08 7.24 -0.28
C MET A 158 7.70 7.51 1.17
N VAL A 159 7.08 8.64 1.43
CA VAL A 159 6.58 9.04 2.75
C VAL A 159 5.08 8.94 2.73
N MET A 160 4.56 8.03 3.53
CA MET A 160 3.14 7.67 3.59
C MET A 160 2.58 7.96 4.98
N GLU A 161 1.26 8.02 5.10
CA GLU A 161 0.64 8.02 6.42
C GLU A 161 1.08 6.80 7.23
N TYR A 162 1.21 6.97 8.53
CA TYR A 162 1.51 5.87 9.44
C TYR A 162 0.21 5.28 10.00
N LEU A 163 0.05 3.98 9.90
CA LEU A 163 -1.11 3.23 10.35
C LEU A 163 -0.70 2.37 11.56
N PRO A 164 -1.07 2.74 12.80
CA PRO A 164 -0.52 2.13 14.00
C PRO A 164 -1.08 0.76 14.33
N GLY A 165 -2.12 0.32 13.63
CA GLY A 165 -2.81 -0.96 13.91
C GLY A 165 -2.05 -2.20 13.43
N GLY A 166 -0.91 -2.02 12.72
CA GLY A 166 -0.21 -3.13 12.08
C GLY A 166 -0.93 -3.60 10.81
N ASP A 167 -0.77 -4.87 10.48
CA ASP A 167 -1.40 -5.50 9.32
C ASP A 167 -2.34 -6.64 9.74
N LEU A 168 -3.14 -7.11 8.79
CA LEU A 168 -4.09 -8.19 9.03
C LEU A 168 -3.38 -9.52 9.35
N MET A 169 -2.16 -9.76 8.84
CA MET A 169 -1.37 -10.93 9.20
C MET A 169 -0.99 -10.90 10.68
N GLY A 170 -0.52 -9.76 11.20
CA GLY A 170 -0.24 -9.58 12.62
C GLY A 170 -1.47 -9.81 13.49
N LEU A 171 -2.65 -9.35 13.04
CA LEU A 171 -3.91 -9.64 13.72
C LEU A 171 -4.22 -11.15 13.73
N LEU A 172 -4.05 -11.85 12.60
CA LEU A 172 -4.27 -13.28 12.48
C LEU A 172 -3.27 -14.10 13.31
N ILE A 173 -2.02 -13.65 13.43
CA ILE A 173 -1.01 -14.28 14.30
C ILE A 173 -1.45 -14.18 15.77
N LYS A 174 -2.01 -13.04 16.15
CA LYS A 174 -2.44 -12.78 17.53
C LYS A 174 -3.72 -13.52 17.92
N GLU A 175 -4.72 -13.50 17.06
CA GLU A 175 -6.08 -14.01 17.35
C GLU A 175 -6.28 -15.44 16.86
N ASP A 176 -5.35 -16.01 16.08
CA ASP A 176 -5.42 -17.32 15.39
C ASP A 176 -6.56 -17.38 14.36
N LYS A 177 -7.78 -17.06 14.76
CA LYS A 177 -9.00 -17.04 13.93
C LYS A 177 -9.85 -15.84 14.28
N LEU A 178 -10.54 -15.30 13.28
CA LEU A 178 -11.52 -14.26 13.47
C LEU A 178 -12.95 -14.86 13.50
N SER A 179 -13.85 -14.21 14.23
CA SER A 179 -15.27 -14.55 14.15
C SER A 179 -15.85 -14.26 12.76
N GLU A 180 -16.94 -14.94 12.39
CA GLU A 180 -17.62 -14.64 11.11
C GLU A 180 -18.07 -13.18 11.03
N VAL A 181 -18.52 -12.59 12.14
CA VAL A 181 -18.96 -11.17 12.18
C VAL A 181 -17.78 -10.24 11.91
N THR A 182 -16.63 -10.47 12.54
CA THR A 182 -15.41 -9.70 12.32
C THR A 182 -14.89 -9.87 10.90
N THR A 183 -14.87 -11.12 10.41
CA THR A 183 -14.44 -11.42 9.04
C THR A 183 -15.34 -10.76 8.00
N ARG A 184 -16.67 -10.76 8.22
CA ARG A 184 -17.63 -10.10 7.32
C ARG A 184 -17.43 -8.59 7.26
N PHE A 185 -17.13 -7.95 8.38
CA PHE A 185 -16.81 -6.52 8.43
C PHE A 185 -15.57 -6.21 7.61
N TYR A 186 -14.46 -6.91 7.85
CA TYR A 186 -13.22 -6.71 7.09
C TYR A 186 -13.37 -7.12 5.62
N ALA A 187 -14.18 -8.13 5.31
CA ALA A 187 -14.52 -8.49 3.94
C ALA A 187 -15.20 -7.32 3.21
N ALA A 188 -16.16 -6.65 3.85
CA ALA A 188 -16.83 -5.49 3.27
C ALA A 188 -15.85 -4.33 3.03
N GLU A 189 -14.96 -4.05 3.97
CA GLU A 189 -13.92 -3.04 3.78
C GLU A 189 -12.92 -3.41 2.69
N MET A 190 -12.51 -4.69 2.58
CA MET A 190 -11.65 -5.16 1.49
C MET A 190 -12.33 -5.02 0.13
N VAL A 191 -13.65 -5.26 0.02
CA VAL A 191 -14.40 -5.01 -1.22
C VAL A 191 -14.26 -3.55 -1.64
N MET A 192 -14.45 -2.61 -0.72
CA MET A 192 -14.31 -1.17 -1.00
C MET A 192 -12.87 -0.78 -1.37
N ALA A 193 -11.90 -1.42 -0.73
CA ALA A 193 -10.49 -1.16 -0.99
C ALA A 193 -10.04 -1.68 -2.37
N ILE A 194 -10.45 -2.89 -2.75
CA ILE A 194 -10.20 -3.47 -4.07
C ILE A 194 -10.92 -2.66 -5.16
N GLU A 195 -12.19 -2.31 -4.94
CA GLU A 195 -12.95 -1.42 -5.84
C GLU A 195 -12.19 -0.13 -6.11
N SER A 196 -11.61 0.51 -5.08
CA SER A 196 -10.85 1.75 -5.23
C SER A 196 -9.62 1.60 -6.14
N VAL A 197 -8.94 0.44 -6.11
CA VAL A 197 -7.83 0.13 -7.04
C VAL A 197 -8.35 -0.07 -8.46
N HIS A 198 -9.46 -0.81 -8.61
CA HIS A 198 -10.07 -1.09 -9.91
C HIS A 198 -10.64 0.17 -10.57
N GLU A 199 -11.23 1.10 -9.81
CA GLU A 199 -11.70 2.41 -10.30
C GLU A 199 -10.54 3.29 -10.81
N LEU A 200 -9.34 3.15 -10.26
CA LEU A 200 -8.13 3.81 -10.80
C LEU A 200 -7.64 3.16 -12.10
N GLY A 201 -8.27 2.08 -12.57
CA GLY A 201 -7.91 1.36 -13.78
C GLY A 201 -6.77 0.34 -13.60
N TYR A 202 -6.55 -0.13 -12.37
CA TYR A 202 -5.48 -1.09 -12.06
C TYR A 202 -6.02 -2.38 -11.43
N ILE A 203 -5.26 -3.46 -11.58
CA ILE A 203 -5.41 -4.72 -10.87
C ILE A 203 -4.28 -4.80 -9.86
N HIS A 204 -4.58 -5.15 -8.60
CA HIS A 204 -3.59 -5.16 -7.51
C HIS A 204 -2.58 -6.31 -7.64
N ARG A 205 -3.04 -7.55 -7.84
CA ARG A 205 -2.29 -8.80 -8.07
C ARG A 205 -1.48 -9.34 -6.88
N ASP A 206 -1.34 -8.60 -5.80
CA ASP A 206 -0.62 -9.03 -4.57
C ASP A 206 -1.44 -8.72 -3.31
N ILE A 207 -2.74 -9.07 -3.34
CA ILE A 207 -3.60 -8.93 -2.17
C ILE A 207 -3.32 -10.10 -1.23
N LYS A 208 -2.81 -9.76 -0.04
CA LYS A 208 -2.49 -10.70 1.05
C LYS A 208 -2.66 -9.99 2.38
N PRO A 209 -2.76 -10.70 3.51
CA PRO A 209 -2.96 -10.10 4.82
C PRO A 209 -1.90 -9.06 5.20
N ASP A 210 -0.64 -9.26 4.80
CA ASP A 210 0.49 -8.32 5.03
C ASP A 210 0.27 -6.95 4.35
N ASN A 211 -0.49 -6.92 3.25
CA ASN A 211 -0.78 -5.70 2.48
C ASN A 211 -2.10 -5.02 2.89
N VAL A 212 -2.78 -5.55 3.91
CA VAL A 212 -4.01 -4.99 4.50
C VAL A 212 -3.66 -4.39 5.85
N LEU A 213 -3.39 -3.08 5.88
CA LEU A 213 -3.00 -2.37 7.11
C LEU A 213 -4.22 -1.89 7.88
N LEU A 214 -4.07 -1.78 9.21
CA LEU A 214 -5.10 -1.28 10.13
C LEU A 214 -4.75 0.13 10.61
N ASP A 215 -5.71 1.04 10.54
CA ASP A 215 -5.54 2.38 11.11
C ASP A 215 -5.75 2.38 12.64
N ALA A 216 -5.65 3.56 13.27
CA ALA A 216 -5.80 3.72 14.71
C ALA A 216 -7.18 3.29 15.24
N PHE A 217 -8.18 3.25 14.39
CA PHE A 217 -9.56 2.87 14.74
C PHE A 217 -9.91 1.44 14.32
N GLY A 218 -8.96 0.72 13.77
CA GLY A 218 -9.13 -0.67 13.34
C GLY A 218 -9.76 -0.83 11.96
N HIS A 219 -9.87 0.22 11.17
CA HIS A 219 -10.29 0.15 9.78
C HIS A 219 -9.12 -0.16 8.85
N ILE A 220 -9.39 -0.87 7.74
CA ILE A 220 -8.31 -1.28 6.83
C ILE A 220 -7.97 -0.21 5.78
N LYS A 221 -6.71 -0.29 5.30
CA LYS A 221 -6.23 0.36 4.08
C LYS A 221 -5.29 -0.57 3.33
N LEU A 222 -5.45 -0.65 2.00
CA LEU A 222 -4.52 -1.39 1.15
C LEU A 222 -3.22 -0.63 0.92
N THR A 223 -2.12 -1.38 0.90
CA THR A 223 -0.76 -0.89 0.60
C THR A 223 -0.07 -1.79 -0.42
N ASP A 224 1.16 -1.43 -0.77
CA ASP A 224 2.06 -2.16 -1.68
C ASP A 224 1.48 -2.40 -3.07
N LEU A 225 1.25 -1.29 -3.80
CA LEU A 225 0.74 -1.30 -5.17
C LEU A 225 1.84 -1.55 -6.23
N GLY A 226 3.02 -2.03 -5.81
CA GLY A 226 4.19 -2.23 -6.69
C GLY A 226 3.97 -3.28 -7.77
N LEU A 227 3.09 -4.25 -7.55
CA LEU A 227 2.76 -5.28 -8.53
C LEU A 227 1.50 -4.97 -9.34
N CYS A 228 0.88 -3.79 -9.18
CA CYS A 228 -0.31 -3.41 -9.93
C CYS A 228 -0.07 -3.33 -11.43
N LYS A 229 -1.06 -3.73 -12.21
CA LYS A 229 -1.06 -3.69 -13.67
C LYS A 229 -2.27 -2.92 -14.19
N LYS A 230 -2.08 -2.08 -15.21
CA LYS A 230 -3.20 -1.42 -15.90
C LYS A 230 -4.10 -2.44 -16.57
N MET A 231 -5.42 -2.26 -16.49
CA MET A 231 -6.40 -3.18 -17.06
C MET A 231 -6.25 -3.31 -18.58
N ASP A 232 -5.98 -2.22 -19.29
CA ASP A 232 -5.81 -2.21 -20.75
C ASP A 232 -4.59 -3.02 -21.22
N MET A 233 -3.59 -3.22 -20.35
CA MET A 233 -2.35 -3.98 -20.62
C MET A 233 -2.45 -5.46 -20.22
N ALA A 234 -3.46 -5.83 -19.42
CA ALA A 234 -3.60 -7.18 -18.89
C ALA A 234 -3.84 -8.22 -20.00
N GLN A 235 -4.42 -7.81 -21.13
CA GLN A 235 -4.71 -8.68 -22.27
C GLN A 235 -3.54 -8.88 -23.25
N GLN A 236 -2.43 -8.13 -23.14
CA GLN A 236 -1.39 -8.10 -24.18
C GLN A 236 -0.01 -8.68 -23.81
N GLU A 237 0.30 -8.94 -22.55
CA GLU A 237 1.63 -9.43 -22.17
C GLU A 237 1.61 -10.81 -21.53
N MET A 238 1.88 -11.82 -22.34
CA MET A 238 2.43 -13.11 -21.88
C MET A 238 3.91 -12.88 -21.54
N LEU A 239 4.26 -12.80 -20.25
CA LEU A 239 5.66 -12.84 -19.83
C LEU A 239 6.18 -14.27 -19.96
N PRO A 240 7.34 -14.50 -20.62
CA PRO A 240 7.91 -15.83 -20.68
C PRO A 240 8.46 -16.23 -19.33
N ILE A 241 7.89 -17.24 -18.71
CA ILE A 241 8.56 -17.99 -17.64
C ILE A 241 9.62 -18.87 -18.29
N THR A 242 10.85 -18.82 -17.79
CA THR A 242 11.91 -19.77 -18.12
C THR A 242 11.39 -21.18 -17.90
N ASN A 243 11.34 -21.96 -18.99
CA ASN A 243 10.94 -23.37 -19.03
C ASN A 243 11.82 -24.19 -18.08
N HIS A 244 11.33 -24.50 -16.88
CA HIS A 244 11.70 -25.74 -16.21
C HIS A 244 10.55 -26.72 -16.38
N THR A 245 10.80 -27.69 -17.22
CA THR A 245 9.93 -28.83 -17.60
C THR A 245 9.26 -29.43 -16.36
N MET A 246 7.94 -29.35 -16.33
CA MET A 246 7.11 -30.12 -15.42
C MET A 246 7.08 -31.58 -15.88
N SER A 247 7.88 -32.42 -15.26
CA SER A 247 7.77 -33.87 -15.45
C SER A 247 6.56 -34.41 -14.69
N GLU A 248 5.77 -35.21 -15.39
CA GLU A 248 4.65 -36.00 -14.86
C GLU A 248 5.13 -36.96 -13.79
N ALA A 249 4.83 -36.69 -12.53
CA ALA A 249 4.74 -37.69 -11.47
C ALA A 249 4.15 -37.09 -10.20
N ALA A 250 2.89 -37.36 -9.92
CA ALA A 250 2.42 -37.79 -8.59
C ALA A 250 0.89 -37.91 -8.56
N GLN A 251 0.46 -39.15 -8.77
CA GLN A 251 -0.87 -39.61 -8.37
C GLN A 251 -0.92 -39.73 -6.83
N GLY A 252 -1.97 -39.18 -6.28
CA GLY A 252 -2.69 -39.45 -5.07
C GLY A 252 -2.00 -40.07 -3.85
N GLN A 253 -1.88 -39.28 -2.78
CA GLN A 253 -2.02 -39.79 -1.41
C GLN A 253 -3.10 -39.02 -0.65
N PRO A 254 -3.91 -39.69 0.20
CA PRO A 254 -4.99 -39.03 0.92
C PRO A 254 -4.42 -38.11 2.01
N VAL A 255 -5.00 -36.92 2.09
CA VAL A 255 -4.67 -35.88 3.08
C VAL A 255 -5.15 -36.37 4.46
N THR A 256 -4.21 -36.81 5.29
CA THR A 256 -4.48 -36.99 6.74
C THR A 256 -4.55 -35.64 7.42
N GLU A 257 -5.57 -35.46 8.26
CA GLU A 257 -5.76 -34.31 9.15
C GLU A 257 -4.46 -33.96 9.88
N ARG A 258 -3.91 -32.77 9.59
CA ARG A 258 -2.81 -32.19 10.35
C ARG A 258 -3.31 -31.00 11.16
N SER A 259 -3.70 -31.28 12.40
CA SER A 259 -3.88 -30.27 13.42
C SER A 259 -2.52 -29.79 13.96
N ARG A 260 -2.24 -28.47 13.87
CA ARG A 260 -1.33 -27.70 14.73
C ARG A 260 0.18 -27.63 14.49
N PRO A 261 0.73 -27.40 13.29
CA PRO A 261 2.05 -26.74 13.23
C PRO A 261 2.03 -25.30 12.66
N TYR A 262 0.86 -24.80 12.21
CA TYR A 262 0.82 -23.58 11.40
C TYR A 262 1.13 -22.28 12.18
N CYS A 263 0.70 -22.14 13.44
CA CYS A 263 1.03 -20.98 14.26
C CYS A 263 2.53 -20.79 14.50
N ARG A 264 3.31 -21.88 14.52
CA ARG A 264 4.79 -21.83 14.63
C ARG A 264 5.46 -21.41 13.33
N ASN A 265 4.89 -21.77 12.18
CA ASN A 265 5.46 -21.44 10.86
C ASN A 265 5.11 -20.02 10.38
N ARG A 266 4.03 -19.39 10.87
CA ARG A 266 3.73 -17.98 10.56
C ARG A 266 4.85 -17.03 10.97
N GLN A 267 5.50 -17.26 12.11
CA GLN A 267 6.67 -16.47 12.55
C GLN A 267 7.94 -16.76 11.74
N VAL A 268 8.04 -17.92 11.04
CA VAL A 268 9.21 -18.33 10.26
C VAL A 268 9.05 -18.06 8.76
N ALA A 269 7.83 -17.82 8.27
CA ALA A 269 7.52 -17.60 6.85
C ALA A 269 7.99 -16.24 6.27
N PHE A 270 8.79 -15.47 7.02
CA PHE A 270 9.54 -14.31 6.52
C PHE A 270 10.72 -14.67 5.61
N SER A 271 10.64 -15.78 4.88
CA SER A 271 11.67 -16.13 3.92
C SER A 271 11.46 -15.34 2.62
N THR A 272 12.56 -14.91 2.07
CA THR A 272 12.89 -14.00 0.97
C THR A 272 12.21 -14.28 -0.39
N VAL A 273 11.28 -15.23 -0.49
CA VAL A 273 10.52 -15.56 -1.70
C VAL A 273 9.03 -15.54 -1.32
N GLY A 274 8.27 -14.60 -1.88
CA GLY A 274 6.84 -14.40 -1.58
C GLY A 274 6.06 -15.72 -1.68
N THR A 275 5.24 -15.98 -0.66
CA THR A 275 4.41 -17.18 -0.55
C THR A 275 3.29 -17.11 -1.59
N PRO A 276 3.11 -18.09 -2.49
CA PRO A 276 2.12 -18.06 -3.57
C PRO A 276 0.68 -18.30 -3.11
N ASP A 277 0.42 -18.44 -1.79
CA ASP A 277 -0.85 -18.90 -1.23
C ASP A 277 -2.09 -18.14 -1.73
N TYR A 278 -1.93 -16.85 -2.03
CA TYR A 278 -3.03 -15.96 -2.41
C TYR A 278 -3.15 -15.75 -3.93
N ILE A 279 -2.23 -16.31 -4.73
CA ILE A 279 -2.20 -16.10 -6.18
C ILE A 279 -3.29 -16.93 -6.86
N ALA A 280 -4.05 -16.30 -7.78
CA ALA A 280 -5.09 -16.98 -8.54
C ALA A 280 -4.51 -17.99 -9.56
N PRO A 281 -5.19 -19.12 -9.82
CA PRO A 281 -4.69 -20.17 -10.72
C PRO A 281 -4.47 -19.66 -12.15
N GLU A 282 -5.33 -18.79 -12.68
CA GLU A 282 -5.18 -18.17 -14.00
C GLU A 282 -3.92 -17.31 -14.11
N VAL A 283 -3.47 -16.69 -13.02
CA VAL A 283 -2.21 -15.93 -12.97
C VAL A 283 -1.01 -16.88 -13.01
N LEU A 284 -1.05 -17.98 -12.23
CA LEU A 284 0.01 -19.00 -12.24
C LEU A 284 0.13 -19.70 -13.60
N LEU A 285 -1.00 -19.96 -14.27
CA LEU A 285 -1.07 -20.62 -15.57
C LEU A 285 -0.80 -19.67 -16.75
N GLN A 286 -0.61 -18.37 -16.46
CA GLN A 286 -0.41 -17.33 -17.49
C GLN A 286 -1.53 -17.31 -18.55
N GLN A 287 -2.71 -17.73 -18.19
CA GLN A 287 -3.92 -17.57 -18.98
C GLN A 287 -4.37 -16.12 -18.80
N GLY A 288 -4.69 -15.39 -19.85
CA GLY A 288 -5.10 -13.99 -19.72
C GLY A 288 -5.99 -13.76 -18.49
N TYR A 289 -5.64 -12.82 -17.62
CA TYR A 289 -6.35 -12.54 -16.37
C TYR A 289 -6.73 -11.05 -16.28
N GLY A 290 -7.80 -10.75 -15.57
CA GLY A 290 -8.31 -9.42 -15.30
C GLY A 290 -8.43 -9.16 -13.79
N GLN A 291 -9.31 -8.23 -13.43
CA GLN A 291 -9.57 -7.83 -12.05
C GLN A 291 -10.12 -8.96 -11.15
N GLU A 292 -10.65 -10.02 -11.76
CA GLU A 292 -11.19 -11.18 -11.05
C GLU A 292 -10.15 -11.91 -10.20
N CYS A 293 -8.85 -11.80 -10.51
CA CYS A 293 -7.80 -12.44 -9.71
C CYS A 293 -7.69 -11.83 -8.30
N ASP A 294 -8.02 -10.55 -8.12
CA ASP A 294 -8.02 -9.90 -6.80
C ASP A 294 -9.13 -10.46 -5.90
N TRP A 295 -10.28 -10.82 -6.49
CA TRP A 295 -11.37 -11.47 -5.76
C TRP A 295 -11.04 -12.89 -5.30
N TRP A 296 -10.22 -13.63 -6.06
CA TRP A 296 -9.67 -14.90 -5.59
C TRP A 296 -8.83 -14.71 -4.34
N SER A 297 -7.88 -13.77 -4.38
CA SER A 297 -7.00 -13.48 -3.25
C SER A 297 -7.81 -13.11 -2.01
N MET A 298 -8.85 -12.30 -2.15
CA MET A 298 -9.80 -12.00 -1.09
C MET A 298 -10.45 -13.28 -0.53
N GLY A 299 -10.92 -14.18 -1.41
CA GLY A 299 -11.53 -15.45 -0.99
C GLY A 299 -10.58 -16.30 -0.14
N VAL A 300 -9.31 -16.36 -0.51
CA VAL A 300 -8.27 -17.07 0.25
C VAL A 300 -8.03 -16.42 1.62
N ILE A 301 -7.97 -15.09 1.70
CA ILE A 301 -7.83 -14.36 2.97
C ILE A 301 -9.01 -14.63 3.89
N LEU A 302 -10.25 -14.60 3.36
CA LEU A 302 -11.45 -14.89 4.16
C LEU A 302 -11.46 -16.32 4.71
N TYR A 303 -11.03 -17.27 3.87
CA TYR A 303 -10.85 -18.64 4.35
C TYR A 303 -9.83 -18.69 5.51
N GLU A 304 -8.68 -18.04 5.35
CA GLU A 304 -7.64 -18.00 6.38
C GLU A 304 -8.13 -17.33 7.68
N CYS A 305 -8.86 -16.21 7.57
CA CYS A 305 -9.46 -15.54 8.74
C CYS A 305 -10.34 -16.47 9.57
N LEU A 306 -11.11 -17.36 8.93
CA LEU A 306 -12.10 -18.22 9.57
C LEU A 306 -11.55 -19.59 9.99
N VAL A 307 -10.57 -20.12 9.25
CA VAL A 307 -10.02 -21.45 9.45
C VAL A 307 -8.71 -21.43 10.23
N GLY A 308 -7.95 -20.32 10.11
CA GLY A 308 -6.66 -20.13 10.78
C GLY A 308 -5.44 -20.43 9.88
N TYR A 309 -5.64 -20.86 8.64
CA TYR A 309 -4.58 -21.10 7.66
C TYR A 309 -5.11 -20.99 6.21
N PRO A 310 -4.26 -20.65 5.21
CA PRO A 310 -4.69 -20.62 3.82
C PRO A 310 -5.09 -21.98 3.27
N PRO A 311 -6.09 -22.07 2.37
CA PRO A 311 -6.66 -23.34 1.90
C PRO A 311 -5.67 -24.22 1.13
N PHE A 312 -4.63 -23.65 0.55
CA PHE A 312 -3.70 -24.33 -0.34
C PHE A 312 -2.28 -24.47 0.22
N ASN A 313 -2.10 -24.10 1.50
CA ASN A 313 -0.80 -24.15 2.16
C ASN A 313 -0.10 -25.51 2.03
N ALA A 314 1.19 -25.51 1.77
CA ALA A 314 2.05 -26.67 1.70
C ALA A 314 3.46 -26.35 2.25
N ASP A 315 4.29 -27.40 2.45
CA ASP A 315 5.63 -27.24 3.01
C ASP A 315 6.60 -26.49 2.05
N ASP A 316 6.29 -26.48 0.76
CA ASP A 316 7.09 -25.79 -0.26
C ASP A 316 6.23 -25.00 -1.25
N PRO A 317 6.76 -23.92 -1.86
CA PRO A 317 6.02 -23.07 -2.80
C PRO A 317 5.49 -23.78 -4.03
N MET A 318 6.20 -24.79 -4.54
CA MET A 318 5.78 -25.54 -5.72
C MET A 318 4.58 -26.44 -5.43
N SER A 319 4.54 -27.06 -4.26
CA SER A 319 3.38 -27.85 -3.80
C SER A 319 2.17 -26.95 -3.55
N THR A 320 2.36 -25.74 -3.01
CA THR A 320 1.31 -24.72 -2.89
C THR A 320 0.76 -24.36 -4.27
N CYS A 321 1.62 -24.04 -5.24
CA CYS A 321 1.17 -23.76 -6.63
C CYS A 321 0.40 -24.92 -7.25
N ARG A 322 0.84 -26.18 -7.03
CA ARG A 322 0.12 -27.37 -7.53
C ARG A 322 -1.27 -27.49 -6.90
N LYS A 323 -1.40 -27.23 -5.59
CA LYS A 323 -2.70 -27.24 -4.91
C LYS A 323 -3.62 -26.15 -5.45
N ILE A 324 -3.11 -24.93 -5.70
CA ILE A 324 -3.87 -23.82 -6.28
C ILE A 324 -4.37 -24.18 -7.68
N VAL A 325 -3.52 -24.71 -8.55
CA VAL A 325 -3.92 -25.12 -9.91
C VAL A 325 -4.99 -26.23 -9.87
N ASN A 326 -4.90 -27.13 -8.87
CA ASN A 326 -5.86 -28.23 -8.68
C ASN A 326 -6.92 -27.89 -7.60
N TRP A 327 -7.26 -26.62 -7.42
CA TRP A 327 -8.12 -26.13 -6.35
C TRP A 327 -9.45 -26.89 -6.19
N LYS A 328 -10.04 -27.38 -7.29
CA LYS A 328 -11.29 -28.16 -7.26
C LYS A 328 -11.19 -29.43 -6.42
N GLN A 329 -9.99 -30.02 -6.33
CA GLN A 329 -9.73 -31.24 -5.58
C GLN A 329 -9.13 -30.94 -4.20
N THR A 330 -8.50 -29.79 -4.03
CA THR A 330 -7.69 -29.44 -2.86
C THR A 330 -8.37 -28.46 -1.90
N LEU A 331 -9.41 -27.74 -2.37
CA LEU A 331 -10.20 -26.85 -1.50
C LEU A 331 -11.10 -27.68 -0.58
N VAL A 332 -10.70 -27.78 0.66
CA VAL A 332 -11.43 -28.53 1.71
C VAL A 332 -11.72 -27.57 2.88
N PHE A 333 -12.97 -27.51 3.29
CA PHE A 333 -13.34 -26.84 4.53
C PHE A 333 -13.39 -27.86 5.66
N PRO A 334 -12.72 -27.63 6.79
CA PRO A 334 -12.83 -28.51 7.95
C PRO A 334 -14.28 -28.64 8.44
N THR A 335 -14.71 -29.84 8.77
CA THR A 335 -16.10 -30.10 9.17
C THR A 335 -16.54 -29.26 10.36
N GLU A 336 -15.68 -29.10 11.36
CA GLU A 336 -15.94 -28.28 12.54
C GLU A 336 -16.16 -26.79 12.16
N THR A 337 -15.35 -26.27 11.22
CA THR A 337 -15.48 -24.88 10.74
C THR A 337 -16.78 -24.69 9.98
N ILE A 338 -17.16 -25.62 9.08
CA ILE A 338 -18.43 -25.50 8.34
C ILE A 338 -19.63 -25.46 9.30
N GLN A 339 -19.61 -26.26 10.36
CA GLN A 339 -20.71 -26.30 11.33
C GLN A 339 -20.84 -25.00 12.14
N SER A 340 -19.76 -24.24 12.28
CA SER A 340 -19.75 -22.97 13.03
C SER A 340 -20.07 -21.74 12.15
N LEU A 341 -20.00 -21.88 10.81
CA LEU A 341 -20.21 -20.79 9.87
C LEU A 341 -21.62 -20.79 9.27
N SER A 342 -22.11 -19.61 8.92
CA SER A 342 -23.37 -19.52 8.17
C SER A 342 -23.23 -20.12 6.77
N PRO A 343 -24.30 -20.71 6.20
CA PRO A 343 -24.28 -21.21 4.83
C PRO A 343 -23.92 -20.11 3.81
N HIS A 344 -24.30 -18.87 4.07
CA HIS A 344 -24.00 -17.72 3.21
C HIS A 344 -22.49 -17.36 3.21
N CYS A 345 -21.82 -17.52 4.36
CA CYS A 345 -20.37 -17.31 4.46
C CYS A 345 -19.62 -18.34 3.59
N VAL A 346 -19.95 -19.62 3.73
CA VAL A 346 -19.31 -20.69 2.97
C VAL A 346 -19.60 -20.56 1.47
N ASP A 347 -20.85 -20.22 1.09
CA ASP A 347 -21.25 -19.98 -0.30
C ASP A 347 -20.45 -18.81 -0.91
N PHE A 348 -20.31 -17.71 -0.17
CA PHE A 348 -19.57 -16.54 -0.61
C PHE A 348 -18.11 -16.88 -0.92
N ILE A 349 -17.40 -17.54 0.00
CA ILE A 349 -16.00 -17.93 -0.19
C ILE A 349 -15.86 -18.87 -1.40
N ARG A 350 -16.75 -19.85 -1.55
CA ARG A 350 -16.73 -20.78 -2.70
C ARG A 350 -16.97 -20.08 -4.04
N ARG A 351 -17.73 -18.98 -4.05
CA ARG A 351 -17.97 -18.19 -5.26
C ARG A 351 -16.82 -17.22 -5.58
N LEU A 352 -15.91 -16.99 -4.65
CA LEU A 352 -14.65 -16.28 -4.90
C LEU A 352 -13.54 -17.27 -5.29
N ILE A 353 -13.44 -18.41 -4.59
CA ILE A 353 -12.46 -19.47 -4.90
C ILE A 353 -13.09 -20.43 -5.93
N CYS A 354 -13.19 -19.96 -7.17
CA CYS A 354 -13.75 -20.71 -8.30
C CYS A 354 -13.08 -20.29 -9.62
N ASN A 355 -13.49 -20.88 -10.75
CA ASN A 355 -12.99 -20.46 -12.05
C ASN A 355 -13.24 -18.95 -12.28
N ALA A 356 -12.30 -18.28 -12.96
CA ALA A 356 -12.34 -16.83 -13.18
C ALA A 356 -13.65 -16.37 -13.86
N ASP A 357 -14.15 -17.12 -14.84
CA ASP A 357 -15.40 -16.86 -15.58
C ASP A 357 -16.68 -17.02 -14.73
N GLN A 358 -16.61 -17.74 -13.63
CA GLN A 358 -17.72 -18.01 -12.70
C GLN A 358 -17.65 -17.17 -11.44
N ARG A 359 -16.49 -16.53 -11.21
CA ARG A 359 -16.24 -15.75 -9.99
C ARG A 359 -17.16 -14.54 -9.93
N LEU A 360 -17.58 -14.20 -8.72
CA LEU A 360 -18.42 -13.03 -8.50
C LEU A 360 -17.71 -11.75 -8.94
N ASP A 361 -18.40 -10.93 -9.72
CA ASP A 361 -18.03 -9.54 -9.97
C ASP A 361 -18.44 -8.63 -8.81
N LEU A 362 -17.98 -7.40 -8.81
CA LEU A 362 -18.25 -6.41 -7.75
C LEU A 362 -19.75 -6.25 -7.45
N ALA A 363 -20.62 -6.19 -8.47
CA ALA A 363 -22.04 -5.98 -8.28
C ALA A 363 -22.69 -7.18 -7.57
N ARG A 364 -22.31 -8.40 -7.96
CA ARG A 364 -22.79 -9.65 -7.33
C ARG A 364 -22.20 -9.83 -5.93
N ILE A 365 -20.94 -9.41 -5.70
CA ILE A 365 -20.31 -9.40 -4.36
C ILE A 365 -21.12 -8.51 -3.43
N LYS A 366 -21.38 -7.25 -3.79
CA LYS A 366 -22.13 -6.32 -2.96
C LYS A 366 -23.58 -6.75 -2.71
N ALA A 367 -24.19 -7.46 -3.65
CA ALA A 367 -25.53 -7.99 -3.55
C ALA A 367 -25.64 -9.37 -2.87
N HIS A 368 -24.50 -9.98 -2.48
CA HIS A 368 -24.50 -11.33 -1.91
C HIS A 368 -25.22 -11.36 -0.54
N PRO A 369 -26.04 -12.38 -0.25
CA PRO A 369 -26.79 -12.47 1.02
C PRO A 369 -25.92 -12.41 2.29
N TRP A 370 -24.66 -12.81 2.22
CA TRP A 370 -23.71 -12.68 3.33
C TRP A 370 -23.47 -11.25 3.78
N PHE A 371 -23.61 -10.28 2.87
CA PHE A 371 -23.49 -8.85 3.17
C PHE A 371 -24.84 -8.17 3.47
N HIS A 372 -25.91 -8.93 3.65
CA HIS A 372 -27.20 -8.34 4.01
C HIS A 372 -27.08 -7.45 5.26
N GLY A 373 -27.56 -6.21 5.17
CA GLY A 373 -27.48 -5.21 6.25
C GLY A 373 -26.17 -4.40 6.29
N ILE A 374 -25.24 -4.61 5.35
CA ILE A 374 -24.04 -3.77 5.22
C ILE A 374 -24.39 -2.48 4.47
N GLU A 375 -24.17 -1.35 5.13
CA GLU A 375 -24.31 -0.01 4.55
C GLU A 375 -22.97 0.45 3.95
N TRP A 376 -22.77 0.17 2.67
CA TRP A 376 -21.49 0.38 1.95
C TRP A 376 -20.97 1.82 2.02
N ARG A 377 -21.86 2.83 2.01
CA ARG A 377 -21.49 4.26 1.99
C ARG A 377 -20.97 4.75 3.34
N THR A 378 -21.45 4.16 4.43
CA THR A 378 -21.13 4.57 5.80
C THR A 378 -20.22 3.57 6.50
N LEU A 379 -19.71 2.56 5.80
CA LEU A 379 -18.92 1.48 6.37
C LEU A 379 -17.71 2.01 7.17
N ARG A 380 -17.02 3.03 6.63
CA ARG A 380 -15.86 3.67 7.28
C ARG A 380 -16.21 4.44 8.56
N THR A 381 -17.47 4.79 8.77
CA THR A 381 -17.95 5.51 9.96
C THR A 381 -18.52 4.58 11.02
N GLN A 382 -18.67 3.29 10.74
CA GLN A 382 -19.11 2.29 11.69
C GLN A 382 -17.93 1.91 12.62
N PRO A 383 -18.17 1.56 13.88
CA PRO A 383 -17.10 1.09 14.74
C PRO A 383 -16.50 -0.23 14.22
N SER A 384 -15.18 -0.30 14.13
CA SER A 384 -14.50 -1.56 13.80
C SER A 384 -14.70 -2.60 14.91
N PRO A 385 -14.86 -3.89 14.59
CA PRO A 385 -14.96 -4.94 15.57
C PRO A 385 -13.66 -5.20 16.35
N HIS A 386 -12.53 -4.71 15.84
CA HIS A 386 -11.23 -4.79 16.50
C HIS A 386 -10.58 -3.42 16.52
N ILE A 387 -10.34 -2.89 17.72
CA ILE A 387 -9.58 -1.67 17.93
C ILE A 387 -8.15 -2.09 18.28
N PRO A 388 -7.14 -1.68 17.50
CA PRO A 388 -5.75 -2.01 17.78
C PRO A 388 -5.32 -1.56 19.18
N SER A 389 -4.41 -2.30 19.79
CA SER A 389 -3.80 -1.91 21.06
C SER A 389 -3.22 -0.51 20.94
N ARG A 390 -3.63 0.40 21.86
CA ARG A 390 -3.22 1.82 21.84
C ARG A 390 -3.62 2.57 20.55
N GLY A 391 -4.75 2.20 19.98
CA GLY A 391 -5.37 2.91 18.88
C GLY A 391 -6.27 4.06 19.30
N GLY A 392 -7.03 4.63 18.37
CA GLY A 392 -8.04 5.65 18.63
C GLY A 392 -7.46 6.93 19.23
N ALA A 393 -8.13 7.45 20.26
CA ALA A 393 -7.75 8.70 20.94
C ALA A 393 -6.39 8.57 21.66
N GLU A 394 -6.07 7.40 22.22
CA GLU A 394 -4.80 7.16 22.91
C GLU A 394 -3.60 7.35 21.98
N PHE A 395 -3.71 6.90 20.74
CA PHE A 395 -2.67 7.08 19.72
C PHE A 395 -2.39 8.58 19.45
N HIS A 396 -3.43 9.39 19.33
CA HIS A 396 -3.27 10.83 19.10
C HIS A 396 -2.62 11.53 20.29
N ASP A 397 -2.97 11.14 21.52
CA ASP A 397 -2.34 11.66 22.75
C ASP A 397 -0.84 11.27 22.80
N MET A 398 -0.50 10.03 22.45
CA MET A 398 0.90 9.58 22.34
C MET A 398 1.69 10.41 21.32
N LEU A 399 1.12 10.70 20.15
CA LEU A 399 1.77 11.54 19.14
C LEU A 399 1.99 12.98 19.64
N GLN A 400 1.02 13.56 20.33
CA GLN A 400 1.17 14.90 20.93
C GLN A 400 2.28 14.91 21.97
N LYS A 401 2.33 13.94 22.87
CA LYS A 401 3.41 13.81 23.86
C LYS A 401 4.78 13.67 23.20
N LEU A 402 4.87 12.88 22.14
CA LEU A 402 6.12 12.68 21.40
C LEU A 402 6.69 13.98 20.81
N GLN A 403 5.83 14.96 20.45
CA GLN A 403 6.27 16.24 19.90
C GLN A 403 7.02 17.10 20.91
N HIS A 404 6.75 16.93 22.20
CA HIS A 404 7.29 17.77 23.29
C HIS A 404 8.47 17.13 24.03
N LEU A 405 8.79 15.86 23.76
CA LEU A 405 9.87 15.13 24.41
C LEU A 405 11.18 15.23 23.62
N ASP A 406 12.31 15.25 24.35
CA ASP A 406 13.63 15.16 23.74
C ASP A 406 13.91 13.71 23.27
N PRO A 407 14.46 13.50 22.06
CA PRO A 407 14.78 12.16 21.55
C PRO A 407 15.73 11.34 22.42
N SER A 408 16.54 11.97 23.26
CA SER A 408 17.44 11.30 24.21
C SER A 408 16.77 10.86 25.51
N ASP A 409 15.53 11.28 25.74
CA ASP A 409 14.77 10.94 26.95
C ASP A 409 14.32 9.47 26.91
N ALA A 410 14.44 8.77 28.04
CA ALA A 410 13.93 7.41 28.19
C ALA A 410 12.40 7.33 27.98
N GLN A 411 11.67 8.38 28.36
CA GLN A 411 10.22 8.47 28.10
C GLN A 411 9.91 8.53 26.60
N TYR A 412 10.74 9.23 25.82
CA TYR A 412 10.61 9.29 24.37
C TYR A 412 10.77 7.89 23.75
N GLN A 413 11.81 7.16 24.13
CA GLN A 413 12.06 5.81 23.62
C GLN A 413 10.93 4.82 24.01
N ALA A 414 10.47 4.90 25.24
CA ALA A 414 9.33 4.11 25.70
C ALA A 414 8.05 4.42 24.91
N LEU A 415 7.81 5.68 24.56
CA LEU A 415 6.66 6.10 23.77
C LEU A 415 6.75 5.65 22.32
N VAL A 416 7.93 5.72 21.70
CA VAL A 416 8.17 5.19 20.35
C VAL A 416 7.89 3.68 20.31
N LYS A 417 8.38 2.92 21.31
CA LYS A 417 8.11 1.48 21.44
C LYS A 417 6.60 1.18 21.58
N GLN A 418 5.87 2.04 22.29
CA GLN A 418 4.42 1.92 22.41
C GLN A 418 3.69 2.19 21.09
N ILE A 419 4.12 3.21 20.36
CA ILE A 419 3.54 3.59 19.05
C ILE A 419 3.76 2.47 18.01
N THR A 420 4.88 1.75 18.09
CA THR A 420 5.23 0.67 17.15
C THR A 420 4.89 -0.73 17.68
N ALA A 421 4.12 -0.86 18.76
CA ALA A 421 3.87 -2.14 19.44
C ALA A 421 3.15 -3.21 18.57
N ASN A 422 2.48 -2.81 17.48
CA ASN A 422 1.82 -3.72 16.55
C ASN A 422 2.70 -4.12 15.35
N PHE A 423 3.99 -3.78 15.37
CA PHE A 423 4.99 -4.14 14.37
C PHE A 423 6.14 -4.91 15.00
N ASP A 424 6.82 -5.72 14.19
CA ASP A 424 8.01 -6.43 14.64
C ASP A 424 9.15 -5.48 14.99
N GLU A 425 9.96 -5.83 16.00
CA GLU A 425 11.15 -5.08 16.37
C GLU A 425 12.32 -5.43 15.43
N PHE A 426 12.85 -4.43 14.74
CA PHE A 426 14.03 -4.57 13.89
C PHE A 426 15.22 -3.80 14.47
N PRO A 427 16.44 -4.35 14.47
CA PRO A 427 17.62 -3.62 14.91
C PRO A 427 17.84 -2.39 14.01
N ASP A 428 18.02 -1.21 14.63
CA ASP A 428 18.29 0.03 13.90
C ASP A 428 19.77 0.14 13.54
N GLN A 429 20.09 0.12 12.24
CA GLN A 429 21.43 0.32 11.71
C GLN A 429 21.69 1.77 11.26
N GLY A 430 20.73 2.69 11.52
CA GLY A 430 20.78 4.09 11.12
C GLY A 430 20.34 4.33 9.67
N LEU A 431 19.78 5.53 9.43
CA LEU A 431 19.41 6.01 8.08
C LEU A 431 20.72 6.26 7.28
N GLY A 432 21.07 5.35 6.38
CA GLY A 432 22.22 5.53 5.49
C GLY A 432 23.36 4.53 5.64
N SER A 433 23.40 3.67 6.66
CA SER A 433 24.37 2.58 6.75
C SER A 433 23.93 1.41 5.86
N GLY A 434 24.25 1.49 4.58
CA GLY A 434 24.07 0.39 3.63
C GLY A 434 25.18 -0.62 3.79
N HIS A 435 25.12 -1.54 4.76
CA HIS A 435 25.87 -2.80 4.65
C HIS A 435 25.04 -3.76 3.79
N LEU A 436 25.60 -4.13 2.65
CA LEU A 436 25.22 -5.31 1.91
C LEU A 436 25.60 -6.51 2.80
N ASP A 437 24.61 -7.25 3.29
CA ASP A 437 24.84 -8.62 3.72
C ASP A 437 25.21 -9.44 2.47
N GLU A 438 26.50 -9.53 2.19
CA GLU A 438 27.06 -10.59 1.36
C GLU A 438 26.90 -11.88 2.17
N GLY A 439 26.04 -12.77 1.69
CA GLY A 439 25.93 -14.14 2.18
C GLY A 439 27.32 -14.77 2.22
N GLY A 440 27.71 -15.22 3.41
CA GLY A 440 29.04 -15.71 3.67
C GLY A 440 29.38 -16.97 2.87
N ASP A 441 30.55 -16.96 2.28
CA ASP A 441 31.42 -18.13 2.27
C ASP A 441 32.87 -17.66 2.41
N GLY A 442 33.60 -18.34 3.29
CA GLY A 442 34.92 -17.89 3.75
C GLY A 442 36.04 -18.09 2.73
N GLY A 443 36.89 -17.10 2.64
CA GLY A 443 38.12 -17.18 1.88
C GLY A 443 38.98 -15.93 2.08
N SER A 444 39.95 -16.01 3.00
CA SER A 444 40.96 -14.98 3.24
C SER A 444 41.90 -14.77 2.04
N SER A 445 42.04 -13.52 1.56
CA SER A 445 43.34 -13.04 1.07
C SER A 445 43.42 -11.52 1.07
N ALA A 446 44.46 -11.00 1.68
CA ALA A 446 44.83 -9.59 1.72
C ALA A 446 45.24 -9.07 0.33
N GLY A 447 44.79 -7.87 -0.05
CA GLY A 447 45.21 -7.20 -1.28
C GLY A 447 44.70 -5.77 -1.35
N HIS A 448 45.62 -4.85 -1.12
CA HIS A 448 45.73 -3.42 -1.50
C HIS A 448 44.54 -2.71 -2.15
N GLY A 449 44.22 -1.58 -1.52
CA GLY A 449 43.20 -0.62 -1.94
C GLY A 449 43.35 -0.09 -3.38
N LYS A 450 42.25 -0.17 -4.12
CA LYS A 450 41.94 0.71 -5.25
C LYS A 450 40.48 1.17 -5.04
N GLY A 451 40.28 2.49 -5.13
CA GLY A 451 38.98 3.13 -4.90
C GLY A 451 37.87 2.44 -5.67
N LEU A 452 36.78 2.11 -4.95
CA LEU A 452 35.56 1.60 -5.54
C LEU A 452 34.99 2.65 -6.51
N ALA A 453 35.17 2.39 -7.81
CA ALA A 453 34.40 3.05 -8.86
C ALA A 453 32.92 2.67 -8.63
N ASN A 454 32.02 3.69 -8.59
CA ASN A 454 30.58 3.53 -8.57
C ASN A 454 30.14 2.54 -9.66
N PRO A 455 29.51 1.39 -9.35
CA PRO A 455 29.10 0.42 -10.36
C PRO A 455 27.82 0.80 -11.11
N GLY A 456 27.26 1.99 -10.93
CA GLY A 456 26.11 2.50 -11.66
C GLY A 456 26.53 3.62 -12.61
N GLY A 457 26.68 3.34 -13.90
CA GLY A 457 26.94 4.36 -14.91
C GLY A 457 25.83 5.44 -14.92
N GLU A 458 26.19 6.69 -15.28
CA GLU A 458 25.29 7.84 -15.35
C GLU A 458 23.94 7.60 -16.07
N GLY A 459 23.83 6.55 -16.89
CA GLY A 459 22.60 6.13 -17.57
C GLY A 459 21.50 5.57 -16.67
N GLU A 460 21.82 5.01 -15.51
CA GLU A 460 20.83 4.37 -14.61
C GLU A 460 20.05 5.38 -13.78
N TYR A 461 20.64 6.54 -13.47
CA TYR A 461 19.95 7.60 -12.72
C TYR A 461 18.80 8.25 -13.50
N ASN A 462 18.85 8.22 -14.83
CA ASN A 462 17.79 8.77 -15.69
C ASN A 462 16.47 8.01 -15.58
N LYS A 463 16.51 6.72 -15.15
CA LYS A 463 15.33 5.88 -14.98
C LYS A 463 14.36 6.40 -13.92
N PHE A 464 14.80 7.28 -13.00
CA PHE A 464 14.00 7.83 -11.92
C PHE A 464 13.68 9.33 -12.06
N ILE A 465 13.89 9.92 -13.25
CA ILE A 465 13.49 11.30 -13.53
C ILE A 465 11.98 11.42 -13.35
N GLY A 466 11.54 12.45 -12.62
CA GLY A 466 10.11 12.69 -12.34
C GLY A 466 9.53 11.86 -11.17
N TYR A 467 10.35 11.14 -10.42
CA TYR A 467 9.90 10.36 -9.25
C TYR A 467 9.38 11.24 -8.11
N THR A 468 9.83 12.48 -7.98
CA THR A 468 9.46 13.40 -6.90
C THR A 468 7.98 13.77 -6.96
N TYR A 469 7.28 13.60 -5.86
CA TYR A 469 5.88 13.95 -5.66
C TYR A 469 5.68 14.65 -4.32
N ARG A 470 4.70 15.52 -4.25
CA ARG A 470 4.23 16.14 -3.01
C ARG A 470 2.72 16.24 -3.07
N ARG A 471 2.06 15.65 -2.08
CA ARG A 471 0.61 15.74 -1.95
C ARG A 471 0.20 17.19 -1.73
N LYS A 472 -0.83 17.61 -2.43
CA LYS A 472 -1.38 18.96 -2.29
C LYS A 472 -2.33 18.97 -1.09
N PRO A 473 -2.13 19.84 -0.09
CA PRO A 473 -3.15 20.04 0.92
C PRO A 473 -4.41 20.58 0.23
N LYS A 474 -5.59 20.15 0.69
CA LYS A 474 -6.84 20.77 0.25
C LYS A 474 -6.80 22.25 0.66
N VAL A 475 -6.82 23.15 -0.33
CA VAL A 475 -7.06 24.56 -0.07
C VAL A 475 -8.55 24.66 0.25
N ARG A 476 -8.90 24.74 1.52
CA ARG A 476 -10.28 24.96 1.96
C ARG A 476 -10.65 26.41 1.67
N VAL A 477 -11.77 26.60 0.99
CA VAL A 477 -12.36 27.93 0.90
C VAL A 477 -12.99 28.22 2.26
N ALA A 478 -12.58 29.28 2.93
CA ALA A 478 -12.94 29.60 4.32
C ALA A 478 -14.45 29.65 4.66
N LEU A 479 -15.29 29.56 3.64
CA LEU A 479 -16.75 29.50 3.74
C LEU A 479 -17.33 28.08 3.65
N ASP A 480 -16.49 27.02 3.54
CA ASP A 480 -17.00 25.65 3.40
C ASP A 480 -17.66 25.16 4.69
N ASP A 481 -17.15 25.57 5.86
CA ASP A 481 -17.67 25.17 7.17
C ASP A 481 -19.05 25.84 7.46
N ALA A 482 -19.29 27.05 6.95
CA ALA A 482 -20.57 27.76 7.14
C ALA A 482 -21.76 27.15 6.37
N PHE A 483 -21.50 26.29 5.39
CA PHE A 483 -22.54 25.61 4.61
C PHE A 483 -22.88 24.20 5.13
N GLN A 484 -21.99 23.57 5.91
CA GLN A 484 -22.28 22.26 6.52
C GLN A 484 -23.24 22.41 7.72
N ASP A 485 -23.19 23.52 8.44
CA ASP A 485 -24.10 23.78 9.56
C ASP A 485 -25.48 24.34 9.14
N GLY A 486 -25.64 24.82 7.91
CA GLY A 486 -26.88 25.40 7.40
C GLY A 486 -27.93 24.42 6.86
N GLY A 487 -27.57 23.14 6.66
CA GLY A 487 -28.44 22.10 6.09
C GLY A 487 -29.40 21.41 7.07
N GLY A 488 -29.35 21.76 8.35
CA GLY A 488 -30.09 21.05 9.42
C GLY A 488 -31.29 21.82 10.04
N ARG A 489 -31.73 22.96 9.47
CA ARG A 489 -32.92 23.66 9.95
C ARG A 489 -33.81 24.09 8.77
N ARG A 490 -34.64 23.18 8.33
CA ARG A 490 -36.04 23.44 7.86
C ARG A 490 -36.86 22.18 7.98
#